data_e75648486317cba18d999a42eb7465d6
#
_entry.id   e75648486317cba18d999a42eb7465d6
#
_cell.length_a   1.000
_cell.length_b   1.000
_cell.length_c   1.000
_cell.angle_alpha   90.00
_cell.angle_beta   90.00
_cell.angle_gamma   90.00
#
_symmetry.space_group_name_H-M   'P 1'
#
loop_
_entity.id
_entity.type
_entity.pdbx_description
1 polymer ?
#
loop_
_entity_poly.entity_id
_entity_poly.type
_entity_poly.pdbx_seq_one_letter_code
_entity_poly.pdbx_strand_id
1 'polypeptide(L)'
;MTHALLIDTETLQQNLGQPSLVILDVRGRAAYEFGGHIPGAVHSTWHEYSDPNAVPKGLLDPNRGRMEQKIRALGIDQDSDVVIYSNPFDNWGDEGRMFWMLEYLGHTRLRILDGGWVKWVQERRPFEHGHVMPKPGTFTVNPVTAVIAGKDELKHLVKQPHPGTTIVDARSLEEYLGKEVSGIPRPGHIPSAIHLAWNGFLHANATVKDLQTITESLAEKGLIQDQEVICYCTGGVRSAWLYFVFKLAGYRKVRNYPGSWWEWSRDFACPVEKDAKGLQHILNVDPQVRPS
;
A
#
# COMPACT_ATOMS: atom_id res chain seq x y z
N MET A 1 -4.15 -13.09 20.43
CA MET A 1 -5.00 -11.91 20.24
C MET A 1 -4.58 -11.27 18.95
N THR A 2 -5.42 -11.28 17.93
CA THR A 2 -5.17 -10.55 16.67
C THR A 2 -5.21 -9.06 17.01
N HIS A 3 -4.07 -8.38 16.97
CA HIS A 3 -4.05 -6.92 17.05
C HIS A 3 -4.92 -6.36 15.93
N ALA A 4 -5.83 -5.44 16.26
CA ALA A 4 -6.59 -4.73 15.25
C ALA A 4 -5.61 -4.00 14.33
N LEU A 5 -5.78 -4.13 13.00
CA LEU A 5 -4.88 -3.51 12.00
C LEU A 5 -5.13 -2.00 11.85
N LEU A 6 -6.28 -1.52 12.27
CA LEU A 6 -6.63 -0.09 12.33
C LEU A 6 -6.61 0.41 13.78
N ILE A 7 -6.27 1.68 13.93
CA ILE A 7 -6.41 2.43 15.17
C ILE A 7 -7.15 3.74 14.87
N ASP A 8 -8.13 4.08 15.72
CA ASP A 8 -8.82 5.37 15.62
C ASP A 8 -7.99 6.52 16.22
N THR A 9 -8.37 7.74 15.87
CA THR A 9 -7.66 8.95 16.29
C THR A 9 -7.72 9.20 17.79
N GLU A 10 -8.81 8.82 18.47
CA GLU A 10 -8.97 8.99 19.91
C GLU A 10 -8.04 8.04 20.67
N THR A 11 -8.05 6.77 20.30
CA THR A 11 -7.16 5.75 20.87
C THR A 11 -5.70 6.12 20.64
N LEU A 12 -5.32 6.60 19.46
CA LEU A 12 -3.94 7.05 19.21
C LEU A 12 -3.59 8.23 20.11
N GLN A 13 -4.46 9.23 20.25
CA GLN A 13 -4.20 10.39 21.11
C GLN A 13 -3.98 9.99 22.57
N GLN A 14 -4.78 9.05 23.09
CA GLN A 14 -4.63 8.54 24.47
C GLN A 14 -3.30 7.81 24.70
N ASN A 15 -2.69 7.29 23.65
CA ASN A 15 -1.43 6.55 23.69
C ASN A 15 -0.19 7.40 23.36
N LEU A 16 -0.35 8.69 23.06
CA LEU A 16 0.81 9.57 22.79
C LEU A 16 1.79 9.55 23.94
N GLY A 17 3.08 9.48 23.60
CA GLY A 17 4.17 9.46 24.59
C GLY A 17 4.44 8.10 25.24
N GLN A 18 3.73 7.05 24.87
CA GLN A 18 4.03 5.69 25.33
C GLN A 18 5.41 5.25 24.77
N PRO A 19 6.31 4.68 25.61
CA PRO A 19 7.67 4.34 25.17
C PRO A 19 7.76 3.35 24.02
N SER A 20 6.80 2.44 23.89
CA SER A 20 6.76 1.44 22.81
C SER A 20 6.09 1.94 21.53
N LEU A 21 5.44 3.11 21.58
CA LEU A 21 4.71 3.64 20.42
C LEU A 21 5.66 4.40 19.50
N VAL A 22 5.71 3.98 18.24
CA VAL A 22 6.36 4.71 17.15
C VAL A 22 5.30 5.12 16.13
N ILE A 23 5.20 6.42 15.86
CA ILE A 23 4.26 6.96 14.87
C ILE A 23 5.03 7.37 13.64
N LEU A 24 4.63 6.86 12.47
CA LEU A 24 5.25 7.18 11.18
C LEU A 24 4.33 8.06 10.34
N ASP A 25 4.80 9.26 10.03
CA ASP A 25 4.21 10.13 9.02
C ASP A 25 4.85 9.83 7.66
N VAL A 26 4.06 9.31 6.73
CA VAL A 26 4.56 8.94 5.40
C VAL A 26 4.13 9.92 4.31
N ARG A 27 3.63 11.10 4.69
CA ARG A 27 3.33 12.20 3.76
C ARG A 27 4.62 12.81 3.19
N GLY A 28 4.47 13.68 2.22
CA GLY A 28 5.60 14.44 1.70
C GLY A 28 6.28 15.29 2.80
N ARG A 29 7.60 15.41 2.74
CA ARG A 29 8.41 16.08 3.76
C ARG A 29 7.94 17.50 4.10
N ALA A 30 7.54 18.27 3.08
CA ALA A 30 7.03 19.63 3.29
C ALA A 30 5.70 19.64 4.09
N ALA A 31 4.83 18.68 3.87
CA ALA A 31 3.58 18.54 4.62
C ALA A 31 3.86 18.19 6.09
N TYR A 32 4.85 17.32 6.34
CA TYR A 32 5.29 16.98 7.69
C TYR A 32 5.91 18.18 8.41
N GLU A 33 6.93 18.81 7.84
CA GLU A 33 7.72 19.85 8.52
C GLU A 33 6.95 21.17 8.70
N PHE A 34 6.21 21.60 7.67
CA PHE A 34 5.53 22.91 7.64
C PHE A 34 4.02 22.82 7.84
N GLY A 35 3.39 21.74 7.40
CA GLY A 35 1.95 21.51 7.59
C GLY A 35 1.59 20.98 8.98
N GLY A 36 2.59 20.58 9.77
CA GLY A 36 2.41 19.95 11.07
C GLY A 36 2.23 18.44 10.99
N HIS A 37 2.45 17.75 12.12
CA HIS A 37 2.36 16.30 12.25
C HIS A 37 1.84 15.91 13.65
N ILE A 38 1.41 14.68 13.82
CA ILE A 38 0.98 14.12 15.12
C ILE A 38 2.17 14.18 16.08
N PRO A 39 1.98 14.61 17.35
CA PRO A 39 3.08 14.76 18.30
C PRO A 39 3.93 13.48 18.42
N GLY A 40 5.24 13.62 18.28
CA GLY A 40 6.20 12.53 18.32
C GLY A 40 6.28 11.69 17.01
N ALA A 41 5.55 12.05 15.97
CA ALA A 41 5.63 11.32 14.70
C ALA A 41 6.98 11.54 13.99
N VAL A 42 7.55 10.46 13.49
CA VAL A 42 8.80 10.45 12.72
C VAL A 42 8.46 10.38 11.23
N HIS A 43 9.10 11.23 10.43
CA HIS A 43 8.90 11.24 8.99
C HIS A 43 9.72 10.16 8.30
N SER A 44 9.08 9.42 7.37
CA SER A 44 9.76 8.50 6.46
C SER A 44 8.88 8.22 5.25
N THR A 45 9.49 8.04 4.09
CA THR A 45 8.77 7.68 2.85
C THR A 45 9.27 6.37 2.30
N TRP A 46 8.40 5.63 1.63
CA TRP A 46 8.75 4.34 1.02
C TRP A 46 9.87 4.44 -0.02
N HIS A 47 10.08 5.62 -0.63
CA HIS A 47 11.15 5.85 -1.60
C HIS A 47 12.55 5.61 -1.01
N GLU A 48 12.72 5.89 0.28
CA GLU A 48 13.98 5.70 0.98
C GLU A 48 14.42 4.22 1.04
N TYR A 49 13.45 3.29 0.91
CA TYR A 49 13.64 1.85 0.99
C TYR A 49 13.66 1.17 -0.38
N SER A 50 13.54 1.95 -1.45
CA SER A 50 13.62 1.42 -2.81
C SER A 50 15.07 1.11 -3.19
N ASP A 51 15.26 0.08 -4.03
CA ASP A 51 16.56 -0.24 -4.59
C ASP A 51 17.08 0.95 -5.42
N PRO A 52 18.22 1.55 -5.03
CA PRO A 52 18.77 2.71 -5.73
C PRO A 52 19.21 2.37 -7.16
N ASN A 53 19.51 1.10 -7.46
CA ASN A 53 20.00 0.62 -8.75
C ASN A 53 18.88 0.07 -9.63
N ALA A 54 17.70 -0.17 -9.08
CA ALA A 54 16.60 -0.73 -9.86
C ALA A 54 15.94 0.29 -10.79
N VAL A 55 15.69 -0.15 -11.99
CA VAL A 55 14.75 0.47 -12.92
C VAL A 55 13.79 -0.66 -13.32
N PRO A 56 12.60 -0.66 -12.81
CA PRO A 56 11.78 0.42 -12.25
C PRO A 56 11.94 0.63 -10.74
N LYS A 57 11.53 1.81 -10.28
CA LYS A 57 11.31 2.09 -8.85
C LYS A 57 10.22 1.15 -8.30
N GLY A 58 10.16 0.98 -6.99
CA GLY A 58 9.17 0.13 -6.34
C GLY A 58 9.75 -1.18 -5.79
N LEU A 59 10.81 -1.71 -6.39
CA LEU A 59 11.56 -2.83 -5.80
C LEU A 59 12.27 -2.37 -4.52
N LEU A 60 12.26 -3.22 -3.52
CA LEU A 60 12.94 -2.93 -2.26
C LEU A 60 14.45 -3.08 -2.40
N ASP A 61 15.19 -2.28 -1.65
CA ASP A 61 16.63 -2.39 -1.53
C ASP A 61 17.03 -3.79 -1.04
N PRO A 62 17.81 -4.56 -1.81
CA PRO A 62 18.21 -5.91 -1.42
C PRO A 62 19.25 -5.91 -0.31
N ASN A 63 19.85 -4.77 0.03
CA ASN A 63 20.83 -4.67 1.10
C ASN A 63 20.15 -4.66 2.47
N ARG A 64 20.09 -5.84 3.09
CA ARG A 64 19.48 -6.06 4.40
C ARG A 64 20.05 -5.15 5.49
N GLY A 65 21.36 -4.96 5.56
CA GLY A 65 22.01 -4.13 6.58
C GLY A 65 21.62 -2.63 6.43
N ARG A 66 21.54 -2.16 5.20
CA ARG A 66 21.07 -0.79 4.92
C ARG A 66 19.60 -0.60 5.30
N MET A 67 18.74 -1.57 4.98
CA MET A 67 17.34 -1.55 5.40
C MET A 67 17.20 -1.52 6.93
N GLU A 68 17.94 -2.39 7.61
CA GLU A 68 17.95 -2.47 9.06
C GLU A 68 18.41 -1.15 9.71
N GLN A 69 19.47 -0.54 9.21
CA GLN A 69 19.96 0.75 9.67
C GLN A 69 18.89 1.85 9.53
N LYS A 70 18.18 1.90 8.39
CA LYS A 70 17.12 2.88 8.14
C LYS A 70 15.93 2.70 9.07
N ILE A 71 15.50 1.44 9.30
CA ILE A 71 14.38 1.16 10.23
C ILE A 71 14.77 1.50 11.68
N ARG A 72 15.98 1.19 12.10
CA ARG A 72 16.49 1.58 13.43
C ARG A 72 16.54 3.09 13.61
N ALA A 73 16.89 3.85 12.57
CA ALA A 73 16.90 5.31 12.63
C ALA A 73 15.52 5.93 12.88
N LEU A 74 14.42 5.19 12.64
CA LEU A 74 13.05 5.60 12.99
C LEU A 74 12.71 5.36 14.47
N GLY A 75 13.62 4.81 15.26
CA GLY A 75 13.36 4.44 16.66
C GLY A 75 12.60 3.11 16.81
N ILE A 76 12.54 2.27 15.78
CA ILE A 76 11.79 1.02 15.83
C ILE A 76 12.62 -0.09 16.46
N ASP A 77 12.07 -0.70 17.50
CA ASP A 77 12.50 -1.95 18.12
C ASP A 77 11.67 -3.13 17.56
N GLN A 78 12.05 -4.36 17.86
CA GLN A 78 11.34 -5.54 17.38
C GLN A 78 9.90 -5.62 17.92
N ASP A 79 9.65 -5.09 19.09
CA ASP A 79 8.37 -5.11 19.80
C ASP A 79 7.64 -3.75 19.85
N SER A 80 8.13 -2.75 19.10
CA SER A 80 7.45 -1.46 18.98
C SER A 80 6.04 -1.60 18.43
N ASP A 81 5.10 -0.81 18.97
CA ASP A 81 3.79 -0.59 18.38
C ASP A 81 3.90 0.51 17.31
N VAL A 82 3.91 0.14 16.05
CA VAL A 82 4.07 1.09 14.95
C VAL A 82 2.72 1.49 14.38
N VAL A 83 2.43 2.78 14.44
CA VAL A 83 1.23 3.38 13.82
C VAL A 83 1.67 4.21 12.62
N ILE A 84 1.10 3.93 11.46
CA ILE A 84 1.45 4.57 10.19
C ILE A 84 0.28 5.43 9.74
N TYR A 85 0.54 6.65 9.30
CA TYR A 85 -0.48 7.51 8.72
C TYR A 85 0.02 8.33 7.54
N SER A 86 -0.93 8.70 6.69
CA SER A 86 -0.72 9.62 5.58
C SER A 86 -1.93 10.54 5.39
N ASN A 87 -1.99 11.19 4.24
CA ASN A 87 -3.22 11.71 3.65
C ASN A 87 -3.55 10.85 2.42
N PRO A 88 -4.47 9.88 2.52
CA PRO A 88 -4.68 8.88 1.47
C PRO A 88 -5.01 9.46 0.09
N PHE A 89 -5.61 10.65 0.03
CA PHE A 89 -5.99 11.27 -1.24
C PHE A 89 -4.87 12.06 -1.92
N ASP A 90 -3.82 12.44 -1.18
CA ASP A 90 -2.67 13.17 -1.72
C ASP A 90 -1.53 12.24 -2.18
N ASN A 91 -1.55 11.03 -1.66
CA ASN A 91 -0.55 10.03 -1.97
C ASN A 91 -1.20 8.64 -2.15
N TRP A 92 -0.93 7.93 -3.05
CA TRP A 92 -1.51 6.68 -3.56
C TRP A 92 -1.65 5.52 -2.55
N GLY A 93 -1.86 5.80 -1.23
CA GLY A 93 -1.92 4.82 -0.15
C GLY A 93 -0.52 4.44 0.36
N ASP A 94 0.36 5.43 0.51
CA ASP A 94 1.74 5.24 0.99
C ASP A 94 1.80 4.58 2.37
N GLU A 95 0.80 4.79 3.24
CA GLU A 95 0.68 4.10 4.53
C GLU A 95 0.54 2.59 4.37
N GLY A 96 -0.22 2.14 3.37
CA GLY A 96 -0.32 0.71 3.03
C GLY A 96 1.00 0.16 2.49
N ARG A 97 1.75 0.97 1.73
CA ARG A 97 3.08 0.59 1.25
C ARG A 97 4.07 0.42 2.40
N MET A 98 4.08 1.34 3.34
CA MET A 98 4.96 1.26 4.51
C MET A 98 4.56 0.10 5.42
N PHE A 99 3.24 -0.12 5.63
CA PHE A 99 2.71 -1.26 6.38
C PHE A 99 3.21 -2.59 5.79
N TRP A 100 2.98 -2.82 4.50
CA TRP A 100 3.42 -4.05 3.81
C TRP A 100 4.93 -4.23 3.89
N MET A 101 5.70 -3.17 3.69
CA MET A 101 7.17 -3.23 3.72
C MET A 101 7.69 -3.63 5.10
N LEU A 102 7.18 -3.02 6.17
CA LEU A 102 7.59 -3.36 7.53
C LEU A 102 7.19 -4.80 7.90
N GLU A 103 6.03 -5.27 7.45
CA GLU A 103 5.61 -6.65 7.63
C GLU A 103 6.53 -7.60 6.84
N TYR A 104 6.88 -7.27 5.59
CA TYR A 104 7.86 -8.02 4.81
C TYR A 104 9.23 -8.09 5.53
N LEU A 105 9.66 -7.02 6.17
CA LEU A 105 10.92 -6.98 6.92
C LEU A 105 10.86 -7.71 8.27
N GLY A 106 9.69 -8.20 8.67
CA GLY A 106 9.49 -9.04 9.84
C GLY A 106 8.93 -8.32 11.07
N HIS A 107 8.40 -7.11 10.93
CA HIS A 107 7.69 -6.43 12.02
C HIS A 107 6.24 -6.91 12.08
N THR A 108 5.71 -7.14 13.29
CA THR A 108 4.39 -7.78 13.47
C THR A 108 3.33 -6.90 14.16
N ARG A 109 3.74 -5.79 14.77
CA ARG A 109 2.84 -4.91 15.53
C ARG A 109 2.62 -3.59 14.76
N LEU A 110 1.89 -3.71 13.65
CA LEU A 110 1.65 -2.63 12.70
C LEU A 110 0.17 -2.26 12.69
N ARG A 111 -0.12 -0.97 12.67
CA ARG A 111 -1.47 -0.42 12.52
C ARG A 111 -1.45 0.78 11.58
N ILE A 112 -2.55 1.00 10.90
CA ILE A 112 -2.80 2.23 10.13
C ILE A 112 -3.79 3.09 10.92
N LEU A 113 -3.54 4.40 10.98
CA LEU A 113 -4.46 5.37 11.56
C LEU A 113 -5.66 5.58 10.63
N ASP A 114 -6.84 5.21 11.09
CA ASP A 114 -8.08 5.35 10.32
C ASP A 114 -8.44 6.83 10.10
N GLY A 115 -8.57 7.21 8.83
CA GLY A 115 -8.79 8.59 8.40
C GLY A 115 -7.52 9.44 8.35
N GLY A 116 -6.38 8.93 8.79
CA GLY A 116 -5.06 9.55 8.68
C GLY A 116 -4.99 10.99 9.19
N TRP A 117 -4.16 11.80 8.56
CA TRP A 117 -3.98 13.21 8.91
C TRP A 117 -5.26 14.04 8.73
N VAL A 118 -6.06 13.75 7.71
CA VAL A 118 -7.30 14.48 7.43
C VAL A 118 -8.24 14.44 8.62
N LYS A 119 -8.54 13.24 9.11
CA LYS A 119 -9.43 13.05 10.26
C LYS A 119 -8.85 13.64 11.54
N TRP A 120 -7.53 13.47 11.76
CA TRP A 120 -6.82 14.04 12.92
C TRP A 120 -7.03 15.55 13.05
N VAL A 121 -6.84 16.29 11.93
CA VAL A 121 -7.01 17.75 11.90
C VAL A 121 -8.49 18.17 11.95
N GLN A 122 -9.37 17.45 11.26
CA GLN A 122 -10.83 17.73 11.31
C GLN A 122 -11.38 17.63 12.74
N GLU A 123 -10.86 16.71 13.55
CA GLU A 123 -11.20 16.54 14.96
C GLU A 123 -10.45 17.51 15.89
N ARG A 124 -9.66 18.45 15.32
CA ARG A 124 -8.89 19.45 16.06
C ARG A 124 -7.95 18.84 17.12
N ARG A 125 -7.36 17.69 16.82
CA ARG A 125 -6.42 17.02 17.71
C ARG A 125 -5.06 17.73 17.71
N PRO A 126 -4.24 17.57 18.77
CA PRO A 126 -2.96 18.26 18.90
C PRO A 126 -1.99 17.87 17.78
N PHE A 127 -1.22 18.83 17.32
CA PHE A 127 -0.14 18.60 16.36
C PHE A 127 1.06 19.49 16.68
N GLU A 128 2.20 19.16 16.14
CA GLU A 128 3.44 19.91 16.29
C GLU A 128 4.12 20.12 14.93
N HIS A 129 5.15 20.96 14.92
CA HIS A 129 5.96 21.26 13.74
C HIS A 129 7.43 20.94 13.99
N GLY A 130 8.20 20.88 12.93
CA GLY A 130 9.63 20.67 13.00
C GLY A 130 10.00 19.22 12.68
N HIS A 131 11.16 18.78 13.15
CA HIS A 131 11.71 17.48 12.85
C HIS A 131 11.94 16.68 14.13
N VAL A 132 11.31 15.51 14.21
CA VAL A 132 11.52 14.58 15.33
C VAL A 132 12.70 13.66 15.02
N MET A 133 13.66 13.60 15.93
CA MET A 133 14.81 12.70 15.83
C MET A 133 14.77 11.70 17.00
N PRO A 134 14.25 10.48 16.77
CA PRO A 134 14.22 9.47 17.81
C PRO A 134 15.62 8.91 18.09
N LYS A 135 15.79 8.29 19.25
CA LYS A 135 16.93 7.41 19.46
C LYS A 135 16.83 6.20 18.54
N PRO A 136 17.91 5.76 17.90
CA PRO A 136 17.88 4.57 17.08
C PRO A 136 17.40 3.35 17.87
N GLY A 137 16.48 2.59 17.25
CA GLY A 137 15.98 1.34 17.79
C GLY A 137 16.91 0.15 17.53
N THR A 138 16.43 -1.04 17.85
CA THR A 138 17.20 -2.31 17.80
C THR A 138 16.65 -3.31 16.79
N PHE A 139 15.71 -2.91 15.94
CA PHE A 139 15.03 -3.78 14.96
C PHE A 139 16.03 -4.61 14.14
N THR A 140 15.70 -5.88 13.95
CA THR A 140 16.45 -6.79 13.10
C THR A 140 15.59 -7.27 11.94
N VAL A 141 16.06 -7.10 10.72
CA VAL A 141 15.39 -7.52 9.51
C VAL A 141 15.33 -9.04 9.40
N ASN A 142 14.13 -9.59 9.31
CA ASN A 142 13.86 -10.99 9.07
C ASN A 142 12.78 -11.16 8.00
N PRO A 143 13.13 -11.21 6.70
CA PRO A 143 12.18 -11.14 5.60
C PRO A 143 11.12 -12.25 5.62
N VAL A 144 9.85 -11.85 5.55
CA VAL A 144 8.68 -12.73 5.46
C VAL A 144 8.31 -12.90 3.97
N THR A 145 8.84 -13.95 3.34
CA THR A 145 8.62 -14.17 1.90
C THR A 145 7.17 -14.50 1.52
N ALA A 146 6.37 -14.90 2.49
CA ALA A 146 4.95 -15.21 2.28
C ALA A 146 4.07 -13.99 1.92
N VAL A 147 4.59 -12.76 2.04
CA VAL A 147 3.83 -11.53 1.76
C VAL A 147 4.27 -10.81 0.47
N ILE A 148 5.25 -11.37 -0.25
CA ILE A 148 5.80 -10.79 -1.47
C ILE A 148 5.66 -11.76 -2.65
N ALA A 149 5.36 -11.22 -3.83
CA ALA A 149 5.39 -11.96 -5.10
C ALA A 149 6.41 -11.35 -6.07
N GLY A 150 6.93 -12.15 -6.96
CA GLY A 150 7.91 -11.74 -7.95
C GLY A 150 7.43 -11.89 -9.39
N LYS A 151 8.09 -11.19 -10.33
CA LYS A 151 7.75 -11.20 -11.76
C LYS A 151 7.71 -12.60 -12.36
N ASP A 152 8.75 -13.40 -12.09
CA ASP A 152 8.87 -14.73 -12.73
C ASP A 152 7.79 -15.70 -12.26
N GLU A 153 7.38 -15.57 -10.99
CA GLU A 153 6.25 -16.31 -10.47
C GLU A 153 4.94 -15.93 -11.16
N LEU A 154 4.67 -14.62 -11.32
CA LEU A 154 3.48 -14.18 -12.03
C LEU A 154 3.50 -14.59 -13.50
N LYS A 155 4.68 -14.59 -14.16
CA LYS A 155 4.85 -15.13 -15.52
C LYS A 155 4.48 -16.61 -15.58
N HIS A 156 4.83 -17.38 -14.58
CA HIS A 156 4.46 -18.79 -14.47
C HIS A 156 2.95 -18.96 -14.27
N LEU A 157 2.36 -18.22 -13.35
CA LEU A 157 0.90 -18.23 -13.07
C LEU A 157 0.05 -17.86 -14.30
N VAL A 158 0.49 -16.87 -15.08
CA VAL A 158 -0.21 -16.50 -16.32
C VAL A 158 -0.16 -17.62 -17.35
N LYS A 159 0.93 -18.37 -17.47
CA LYS A 159 1.06 -19.50 -18.40
C LYS A 159 0.35 -20.76 -17.90
N GLN A 160 0.35 -20.97 -16.60
CA GLN A 160 -0.21 -22.13 -15.93
C GLN A 160 -1.05 -21.66 -14.74
N PRO A 161 -2.31 -21.22 -14.98
CA PRO A 161 -3.17 -20.71 -13.91
C PRO A 161 -3.37 -21.73 -12.80
N HIS A 162 -3.22 -21.30 -11.56
CA HIS A 162 -3.48 -22.11 -10.38
C HIS A 162 -4.90 -21.83 -9.86
N PRO A 163 -5.79 -22.87 -9.74
CA PRO A 163 -7.17 -22.72 -9.29
C PRO A 163 -7.26 -22.13 -7.93
N GLY A 164 -7.12 -21.26 -7.37
CA GLY A 164 -7.12 -20.73 -6.00
C GLY A 164 -6.20 -19.55 -5.82
N THR A 165 -5.52 -19.11 -6.90
CA THR A 165 -4.70 -17.90 -6.92
C THR A 165 -5.31 -16.87 -7.86
N THR A 166 -5.54 -15.65 -7.37
CA THR A 166 -6.11 -14.55 -8.15
C THR A 166 -5.12 -13.38 -8.18
N ILE A 167 -4.88 -12.86 -9.39
CA ILE A 167 -4.08 -11.64 -9.60
C ILE A 167 -5.04 -10.46 -9.63
N VAL A 168 -4.73 -9.40 -8.87
CA VAL A 168 -5.57 -8.20 -8.72
C VAL A 168 -4.81 -6.96 -9.14
N ASP A 169 -5.38 -6.20 -10.09
CA ASP A 169 -4.88 -4.91 -10.53
C ASP A 169 -5.53 -3.78 -9.72
N ALA A 170 -4.72 -3.08 -8.93
CA ALA A 170 -5.14 -1.99 -8.05
C ALA A 170 -5.21 -0.61 -8.73
N ARG A 171 -4.90 -0.52 -10.03
CA ARG A 171 -4.85 0.74 -10.77
C ARG A 171 -6.24 1.29 -11.09
N SER A 172 -6.29 2.42 -11.78
CA SER A 172 -7.56 2.91 -12.33
C SER A 172 -8.10 1.97 -13.42
N LEU A 173 -9.41 2.00 -13.63
CA LEU A 173 -10.04 1.21 -14.70
C LEU A 173 -9.48 1.56 -16.07
N GLU A 174 -9.18 2.83 -16.32
CA GLU A 174 -8.60 3.30 -17.58
C GLU A 174 -7.20 2.69 -17.80
N GLU A 175 -6.33 2.67 -16.78
CA GLU A 175 -5.02 2.03 -16.86
C GLU A 175 -5.13 0.52 -17.14
N TYR A 176 -6.06 -0.15 -16.46
CA TYR A 176 -6.35 -1.57 -16.64
C TYR A 176 -6.79 -1.86 -18.08
N LEU A 177 -7.70 -1.09 -18.64
CA LEU A 177 -8.21 -1.25 -20.01
C LEU A 177 -7.20 -0.89 -21.10
N GLY A 178 -6.08 -0.25 -20.76
CA GLY A 178 -5.01 0.03 -21.68
C GLY A 178 -4.86 1.49 -22.11
N LYS A 179 -5.29 2.46 -21.28
CA LYS A 179 -4.96 3.87 -21.49
C LYS A 179 -3.45 4.06 -21.48
N GLU A 180 -2.95 4.80 -22.43
CA GLU A 180 -1.54 5.19 -22.48
C GLU A 180 -1.20 6.14 -21.33
N VAL A 181 -0.10 5.83 -20.64
CA VAL A 181 0.43 6.63 -19.53
C VAL A 181 1.89 6.93 -19.82
N SER A 182 2.28 8.20 -19.68
CA SER A 182 3.66 8.63 -19.90
C SER A 182 4.66 7.83 -19.06
N GLY A 183 5.74 7.37 -19.67
CA GLY A 183 6.77 6.56 -19.01
C GLY A 183 6.44 5.08 -18.85
N ILE A 184 5.26 4.63 -19.28
CA ILE A 184 4.84 3.24 -19.34
C ILE A 184 4.98 2.70 -20.76
N PRO A 185 5.90 1.75 -21.05
CA PRO A 185 6.20 1.34 -22.44
C PRO A 185 5.06 0.54 -23.08
N ARG A 186 4.27 -0.18 -22.32
CA ARG A 186 3.13 -0.97 -22.82
C ARG A 186 1.90 -0.75 -21.96
N PRO A 187 0.80 -0.20 -22.49
CA PRO A 187 -0.48 -0.10 -21.80
C PRO A 187 -1.20 -1.45 -21.75
N GLY A 188 -2.12 -1.63 -20.79
CA GLY A 188 -2.89 -2.86 -20.56
C GLY A 188 -2.70 -3.41 -19.15
N HIS A 189 -2.98 -4.70 -18.96
CA HIS A 189 -2.90 -5.39 -17.68
C HIS A 189 -2.28 -6.78 -17.79
N ILE A 190 -1.93 -7.39 -16.67
CA ILE A 190 -1.48 -8.79 -16.59
C ILE A 190 -2.65 -9.69 -16.97
N PRO A 191 -2.49 -10.64 -17.92
CA PRO A 191 -3.56 -11.52 -18.33
C PRO A 191 -4.26 -12.23 -17.16
N SER A 192 -5.57 -12.34 -17.24
CA SER A 192 -6.46 -12.89 -16.22
C SER A 192 -6.54 -12.12 -14.88
N ALA A 193 -5.87 -10.98 -14.75
CA ALA A 193 -6.01 -10.15 -13.57
C ALA A 193 -7.42 -9.55 -13.48
N ILE A 194 -7.99 -9.48 -12.27
CA ILE A 194 -9.23 -8.76 -11.99
C ILE A 194 -8.92 -7.31 -11.61
N HIS A 195 -9.74 -6.40 -12.10
CA HIS A 195 -9.64 -4.98 -11.71
C HIS A 195 -10.35 -4.71 -10.38
N LEU A 196 -9.62 -4.08 -9.46
CA LEU A 196 -10.13 -3.63 -8.17
C LEU A 196 -9.42 -2.33 -7.76
N ALA A 197 -10.03 -1.18 -8.05
CA ALA A 197 -9.42 0.11 -7.75
C ALA A 197 -9.13 0.27 -6.24
N TRP A 198 -7.90 0.64 -5.90
CA TRP A 198 -7.40 0.72 -4.52
C TRP A 198 -8.22 1.63 -3.61
N ASN A 199 -8.71 2.77 -4.13
CA ASN A 199 -9.45 3.78 -3.37
C ASN A 199 -10.94 3.44 -3.18
N GLY A 200 -11.42 2.36 -3.78
CA GLY A 200 -12.82 1.92 -3.63
C GLY A 200 -13.22 1.55 -2.20
N PHE A 201 -12.26 1.39 -1.30
CA PHE A 201 -12.46 1.02 0.10
C PHE A 201 -12.31 2.16 1.10
N LEU A 202 -12.21 3.40 0.60
CA LEU A 202 -12.17 4.60 1.41
C LEU A 202 -13.49 5.38 1.30
N HIS A 203 -13.89 6.00 2.41
CA HIS A 203 -14.89 7.06 2.42
C HIS A 203 -14.28 8.40 2.01
N ALA A 204 -15.12 9.37 1.66
CA ALA A 204 -14.67 10.72 1.29
C ALA A 204 -13.90 11.45 2.41
N ASN A 205 -14.08 11.07 3.66
CA ASN A 205 -13.33 11.56 4.82
C ASN A 205 -12.05 10.78 5.12
N ALA A 206 -11.56 10.01 4.17
CA ALA A 206 -10.36 9.17 4.27
C ALA A 206 -10.44 7.99 5.25
N THR A 207 -11.58 7.73 5.90
CA THR A 207 -11.73 6.53 6.74
C THR A 207 -11.94 5.28 5.88
N VAL A 208 -11.49 4.14 6.37
CA VAL A 208 -11.72 2.85 5.74
C VAL A 208 -13.20 2.47 5.88
N LYS A 209 -13.80 1.93 4.83
CA LYS A 209 -15.15 1.38 4.87
C LYS A 209 -15.26 0.25 5.88
N ASP A 210 -16.46 0.01 6.41
CA ASP A 210 -16.70 -1.09 7.35
C ASP A 210 -16.42 -2.46 6.72
N LEU A 211 -16.13 -3.45 7.57
CA LEU A 211 -15.73 -4.78 7.13
C LEU A 211 -16.81 -5.50 6.32
N GLN A 212 -18.08 -5.23 6.60
CA GLN A 212 -19.18 -5.85 5.84
C GLN A 212 -19.17 -5.33 4.41
N THR A 213 -19.12 -4.01 4.21
CA THR A 213 -19.04 -3.37 2.89
C THR A 213 -17.81 -3.84 2.11
N ILE A 214 -16.65 -3.96 2.78
CA ILE A 214 -15.43 -4.48 2.15
C ILE A 214 -15.64 -5.92 1.69
N THR A 215 -16.12 -6.80 2.58
CA THR A 215 -16.28 -8.22 2.30
C THR A 215 -17.30 -8.47 1.17
N GLU A 216 -18.43 -7.76 1.18
CA GLU A 216 -19.43 -7.81 0.12
C GLU A 216 -18.84 -7.39 -1.25
N SER A 217 -18.12 -6.26 -1.28
CA SER A 217 -17.47 -5.77 -2.50
C SER A 217 -16.42 -6.74 -3.06
N LEU A 218 -15.69 -7.43 -2.19
CA LEU A 218 -14.73 -8.46 -2.60
C LEU A 218 -15.46 -9.71 -3.14
N ALA A 219 -16.53 -10.15 -2.47
CA ALA A 219 -17.32 -11.29 -2.87
C ALA A 219 -18.01 -11.08 -4.24
N GLU A 220 -18.51 -9.87 -4.53
CA GLU A 220 -19.06 -9.49 -5.84
C GLU A 220 -18.04 -9.65 -6.99
N LYS A 221 -16.75 -9.56 -6.69
CA LYS A 221 -15.66 -9.81 -7.63
C LYS A 221 -15.22 -11.29 -7.68
N GLY A 222 -15.90 -12.17 -6.96
CA GLY A 222 -15.55 -13.59 -6.88
C GLY A 222 -14.34 -13.88 -5.98
N LEU A 223 -13.97 -12.92 -5.13
CA LEU A 223 -12.86 -13.07 -4.19
C LEU A 223 -13.38 -13.65 -2.87
N ILE A 224 -12.77 -14.76 -2.43
CA ILE A 224 -13.10 -15.43 -1.17
C ILE A 224 -11.86 -15.57 -0.28
N GLN A 225 -12.05 -15.58 1.04
CA GLN A 225 -10.95 -15.50 2.03
C GLN A 225 -9.91 -16.62 1.96
N ASP A 226 -10.27 -17.80 1.48
CA ASP A 226 -9.36 -18.95 1.39
C ASP A 226 -8.47 -18.95 0.14
N GLN A 227 -8.74 -18.04 -0.80
CA GLN A 227 -7.91 -17.86 -1.99
C GLN A 227 -6.58 -17.17 -1.66
N GLU A 228 -5.57 -17.46 -2.47
CA GLU A 228 -4.38 -16.64 -2.57
C GLU A 228 -4.65 -15.44 -3.47
N VAL A 229 -4.29 -14.25 -2.99
CA VAL A 229 -4.44 -12.99 -3.74
C VAL A 229 -3.07 -12.36 -3.94
N ILE A 230 -2.73 -12.05 -5.20
CA ILE A 230 -1.51 -11.31 -5.53
C ILE A 230 -1.91 -9.95 -6.09
N CYS A 231 -1.63 -8.89 -5.35
CA CYS A 231 -1.94 -7.52 -5.74
C CYS A 231 -0.77 -6.89 -6.49
N TYR A 232 -1.07 -6.17 -7.58
CA TYR A 232 -0.11 -5.29 -8.25
C TYR A 232 -0.76 -3.96 -8.62
N CYS A 233 0.07 -2.95 -8.92
CA CYS A 233 -0.40 -1.67 -9.46
C CYS A 233 0.60 -1.12 -10.49
N THR A 234 0.99 0.14 -10.41
CA THR A 234 2.07 0.71 -11.26
C THR A 234 3.45 0.44 -10.66
N GLY A 235 3.66 0.71 -9.37
CA GLY A 235 4.94 0.57 -8.67
C GLY A 235 4.83 -0.03 -7.27
N GLY A 236 3.79 -0.81 -6.99
CA GLY A 236 3.65 -1.57 -5.74
C GLY A 236 3.12 -0.76 -4.54
N VAL A 237 2.62 0.46 -4.72
CA VAL A 237 2.10 1.32 -3.64
C VAL A 237 0.60 1.10 -3.45
N ARG A 238 -0.22 1.41 -4.47
CA ARG A 238 -1.68 1.18 -4.44
C ARG A 238 -2.05 -0.27 -4.16
N SER A 239 -1.25 -1.20 -4.67
CA SER A 239 -1.42 -2.64 -4.42
C SER A 239 -1.06 -3.04 -2.99
N ALA A 240 -0.13 -2.35 -2.34
CA ALA A 240 0.16 -2.57 -0.93
C ALA A 240 -0.96 -2.04 -0.02
N TRP A 241 -1.67 -0.98 -0.44
CA TRP A 241 -2.92 -0.59 0.22
C TRP A 241 -3.99 -1.67 0.09
N LEU A 242 -4.23 -2.23 -1.11
CA LEU A 242 -5.15 -3.36 -1.25
C LEU A 242 -4.70 -4.59 -0.45
N TYR A 243 -3.41 -4.88 -0.39
CA TYR A 243 -2.87 -5.90 0.49
C TYR A 243 -3.35 -5.71 1.94
N PHE A 244 -3.26 -4.48 2.45
CA PHE A 244 -3.76 -4.14 3.78
C PHE A 244 -5.28 -4.36 3.89
N VAL A 245 -6.07 -3.91 2.92
CA VAL A 245 -7.53 -4.10 2.89
C VAL A 245 -7.91 -5.59 2.91
N PHE A 246 -7.24 -6.42 2.12
CA PHE A 246 -7.47 -7.87 2.15
C PHE A 246 -7.15 -8.47 3.53
N LYS A 247 -6.04 -8.06 4.14
CA LYS A 247 -5.71 -8.52 5.50
C LYS A 247 -6.76 -8.08 6.52
N LEU A 248 -7.23 -6.85 6.43
CA LEU A 248 -8.31 -6.32 7.26
C LEU A 248 -9.59 -7.15 7.10
N ALA A 249 -9.92 -7.57 5.87
CA ALA A 249 -11.03 -8.45 5.56
C ALA A 249 -10.81 -9.93 5.94
N GLY A 250 -9.66 -10.28 6.55
CA GLY A 250 -9.39 -11.62 7.06
C GLY A 250 -8.76 -12.60 6.06
N TYR A 251 -8.31 -12.11 4.90
CA TYR A 251 -7.58 -12.97 3.95
C TYR A 251 -6.20 -13.33 4.50
N ARG A 252 -5.86 -14.60 4.48
CA ARG A 252 -4.61 -15.12 5.06
C ARG A 252 -3.46 -15.21 4.07
N LYS A 253 -3.77 -15.36 2.78
CA LYS A 253 -2.80 -15.57 1.69
C LYS A 253 -2.84 -14.37 0.75
N VAL A 254 -2.29 -13.26 1.20
CA VAL A 254 -2.21 -12.03 0.39
C VAL A 254 -0.76 -11.67 0.18
N ARG A 255 -0.43 -11.31 -1.05
CA ARG A 255 0.92 -10.95 -1.45
C ARG A 255 0.91 -9.69 -2.30
N ASN A 256 1.92 -8.85 -2.13
CA ASN A 256 2.13 -7.69 -2.99
C ASN A 256 3.26 -7.96 -3.97
N TYR A 257 3.06 -7.61 -5.24
CA TYR A 257 4.11 -7.61 -6.26
C TYR A 257 4.69 -6.18 -6.38
N PRO A 258 5.83 -5.88 -5.74
CA PRO A 258 6.35 -4.51 -5.65
C PRO A 258 6.87 -3.96 -6.98
N GLY A 259 7.40 -4.79 -7.88
CA GLY A 259 7.85 -4.39 -9.23
C GLY A 259 6.69 -3.94 -10.11
N SER A 260 5.53 -4.57 -9.95
CA SER A 260 4.25 -4.17 -10.54
C SER A 260 4.33 -3.92 -12.06
N TRP A 261 3.46 -3.04 -12.56
CA TRP A 261 3.39 -2.73 -13.99
C TRP A 261 4.66 -2.06 -14.52
N TRP A 262 5.38 -1.31 -13.71
CA TRP A 262 6.68 -0.76 -14.11
C TRP A 262 7.68 -1.86 -14.51
N GLU A 263 7.75 -2.94 -13.77
CA GLU A 263 8.62 -4.07 -14.08
C GLU A 263 8.04 -4.94 -15.20
N TRP A 264 6.74 -5.26 -15.11
CA TRP A 264 6.05 -6.13 -16.08
C TRP A 264 6.03 -5.55 -17.48
N SER A 265 5.68 -4.27 -17.63
CA SER A 265 5.55 -3.63 -18.94
C SER A 265 6.88 -3.42 -19.68
N ARG A 266 8.00 -3.41 -18.95
CA ARG A 266 9.35 -3.29 -19.53
C ARG A 266 9.93 -4.61 -20.00
N ASP A 267 9.46 -5.72 -19.49
CA ASP A 267 9.87 -7.06 -19.95
C ASP A 267 8.93 -7.52 -21.09
N PHE A 268 9.41 -7.41 -22.34
CA PHE A 268 8.63 -7.77 -23.53
C PHE A 268 8.30 -9.27 -23.61
N ALA A 269 8.93 -10.13 -22.80
CA ALA A 269 8.55 -11.53 -22.64
C ALA A 269 7.35 -11.73 -21.70
N CYS A 270 6.90 -10.70 -20.99
CA CYS A 270 5.68 -10.72 -20.21
C CYS A 270 4.46 -10.47 -21.11
N PRO A 271 3.42 -11.31 -21.09
CA PRO A 271 2.21 -11.10 -21.87
C PRO A 271 1.39 -9.93 -21.31
N VAL A 272 0.61 -9.28 -22.18
CA VAL A 272 -0.23 -8.13 -21.84
C VAL A 272 -1.60 -8.30 -22.49
N GLU A 273 -2.66 -8.04 -21.72
CA GLU A 273 -4.03 -7.91 -22.22
C GLU A 273 -4.48 -6.44 -22.25
N LYS A 274 -5.40 -6.14 -23.16
CA LYS A 274 -6.02 -4.82 -23.31
C LYS A 274 -7.49 -5.00 -23.67
N ASP A 275 -8.33 -4.11 -23.19
CA ASP A 275 -9.69 -3.96 -23.67
C ASP A 275 -9.90 -2.58 -24.30
N ALA A 276 -9.46 -2.44 -25.55
CA ALA A 276 -9.57 -1.19 -26.30
C ALA A 276 -11.05 -0.76 -26.51
N LYS A 277 -12.01 -1.67 -26.59
CA LYS A 277 -13.43 -1.35 -26.73
C LYS A 277 -14.00 -0.81 -25.44
N GLY A 278 -13.70 -1.45 -24.30
CA GLY A 278 -14.08 -0.98 -22.99
C GLY A 278 -13.48 0.38 -22.67
N LEU A 279 -12.21 0.60 -23.00
CA LEU A 279 -11.56 1.89 -22.86
C LEU A 279 -12.26 3.00 -23.69
N GLN A 280 -12.56 2.73 -24.97
CA GLN A 280 -13.23 3.68 -25.84
C GLN A 280 -14.65 4.01 -25.32
N HIS A 281 -15.38 3.04 -24.81
CA HIS A 281 -16.68 3.26 -24.17
C HIS A 281 -16.58 4.22 -23.00
N ILE A 282 -15.63 4.03 -22.10
CA ILE A 282 -15.44 4.91 -20.92
C ILE A 282 -15.05 6.34 -21.34
N LEU A 283 -14.15 6.48 -22.32
CA LEU A 283 -13.69 7.79 -22.78
C LEU A 283 -14.79 8.60 -23.50
N ASN A 284 -15.77 7.91 -24.10
CA ASN A 284 -16.89 8.53 -24.81
C ASN A 284 -18.10 8.82 -23.90
N VAL A 285 -18.13 8.34 -22.66
CA VAL A 285 -19.16 8.75 -21.69
C VAL A 285 -18.90 10.18 -21.26
N ASP A 286 -19.93 11.03 -21.40
CA ASP A 286 -19.93 12.46 -21.12
C ASP A 286 -19.20 12.80 -19.80
N PRO A 287 -18.25 13.74 -19.81
CA PRO A 287 -17.51 14.17 -18.63
C PRO A 287 -18.39 14.65 -17.46
N GLN A 288 -19.66 14.96 -17.70
CA GLN A 288 -20.61 15.40 -16.68
C GLN A 288 -21.16 14.26 -15.79
N VAL A 289 -20.88 13.00 -16.13
CA VAL A 289 -21.34 11.81 -15.39
C VAL A 289 -20.21 11.17 -14.57
N ARG A 290 -19.03 11.77 -14.48
CA ARG A 290 -17.95 11.25 -13.62
C ARG A 290 -18.31 11.56 -12.16
N PRO A 291 -18.53 10.54 -11.29
CA PRO A 291 -18.56 10.79 -9.86
C PRO A 291 -17.20 11.37 -9.44
N SER A 292 -17.27 12.53 -8.85
CA SER A 292 -16.18 13.29 -8.23
C SER A 292 -15.49 12.48 -7.13
#